data_c45df4de4ccb12c5fa21777fe415b810
#
_entry.id   c45df4de4ccb12c5fa21777fe415b810
#
_cell.length_a   1.000
_cell.length_b   1.000
_cell.length_c   1.000
_cell.angle_alpha   90.00
_cell.angle_beta   90.00
_cell.angle_gamma   90.00
#
_symmetry.space_group_name_H-M   'P 1'
#
loop_
_entity.id
_entity.type
_entity.pdbx_description
1 polymer ?
#
loop_
_entity_poly.entity_id
_entity_poly.type
_entity_poly.pdbx_seq_one_letter_code
_entity_poly.pdbx_strand_id
1 'polypeptide(L)'
;RRQTLMPFIPHTEDDIRAMLAAIGAATIDDLFDEIPASLRSGGLSGIPPGVNEMEITRLMHERAERDGRWLNFIGAGAYEHHIPAAVWQIATRGEFYTSYTPYQAEASQGTLQVLYEYQSMMTSLTGLDVSNASLYDGASALAEAVLMAVRAHKSSRRVLMPATVHPRYRQV
;
A
#
# COMPACT_ATOMS: atom_id res chain seq x y z
N ARG A 1 12.17 23.00 -25.62
CA ARG A 1 11.54 22.38 -24.43
C ARG A 1 10.64 21.26 -24.96
N ARG A 2 10.97 20.00 -24.73
CA ARG A 2 10.04 18.88 -24.98
C ARG A 2 8.86 19.08 -24.02
N GLN A 3 7.68 19.39 -24.55
CA GLN A 3 6.44 19.24 -23.80
C GLN A 3 6.37 17.80 -23.29
N THR A 4 6.41 17.63 -21.99
CA THR A 4 6.16 16.34 -21.36
C THR A 4 4.66 16.10 -21.60
N LEU A 5 4.31 15.34 -22.63
CA LEU A 5 2.95 14.87 -22.81
C LEU A 5 2.60 14.08 -21.54
N MET A 6 1.76 14.67 -20.70
CA MET A 6 1.15 13.90 -19.61
C MET A 6 0.07 13.02 -20.23
N PRO A 7 0.27 11.70 -20.28
CA PRO A 7 -0.77 10.81 -20.77
C PRO A 7 -2.00 10.98 -19.86
N PHE A 8 -3.18 10.89 -20.46
CA PHE A 8 -4.48 11.04 -19.76
C PHE A 8 -4.96 12.47 -19.47
N ILE A 9 -4.25 13.51 -19.91
CA ILE A 9 -4.80 14.87 -19.93
C ILE A 9 -5.26 15.17 -21.37
N PRO A 10 -6.57 15.19 -21.62
CA PRO A 10 -7.09 15.33 -22.99
C PRO A 10 -7.12 16.76 -23.50
N HIS A 11 -6.82 17.75 -22.64
CA HIS A 11 -6.95 19.18 -22.96
C HIS A 11 -5.76 19.67 -23.77
N THR A 12 -6.07 20.39 -24.87
CA THR A 12 -5.08 21.13 -25.64
C THR A 12 -4.76 22.48 -25.00
N GLU A 13 -3.71 23.15 -25.47
CA GLU A 13 -3.39 24.51 -25.02
C GLU A 13 -4.53 25.51 -25.29
N ASP A 14 -5.29 25.29 -26.36
CA ASP A 14 -6.46 26.13 -26.68
C ASP A 14 -7.60 25.90 -25.71
N ASP A 15 -7.83 24.65 -25.30
CA ASP A 15 -8.82 24.30 -24.28
C ASP A 15 -8.44 24.90 -22.93
N ILE A 16 -7.16 24.82 -22.56
CA ILE A 16 -6.67 25.43 -21.31
C ILE A 16 -6.88 26.94 -21.30
N ARG A 17 -6.55 27.60 -22.40
CA ARG A 17 -6.79 29.05 -22.53
C ARG A 17 -8.28 29.43 -22.43
N ALA A 18 -9.12 28.66 -23.09
CA ALA A 18 -10.57 28.88 -23.05
C ALA A 18 -11.14 28.67 -21.63
N MET A 19 -10.70 27.63 -20.92
CA MET A 19 -11.09 27.38 -19.52
C MET A 19 -10.61 28.50 -18.58
N LEU A 20 -9.36 28.91 -18.67
CA LEU A 20 -8.80 29.99 -17.86
C LEU A 20 -9.56 31.30 -18.11
N ALA A 21 -9.85 31.62 -19.37
CA ALA A 21 -10.62 32.82 -19.73
C ALA A 21 -12.04 32.76 -19.15
N ALA A 22 -12.70 31.62 -19.16
CA ALA A 22 -14.04 31.44 -18.61
C ALA A 22 -14.13 31.68 -17.09
N ILE A 23 -13.07 31.41 -16.35
CA ILE A 23 -12.98 31.59 -14.89
C ILE A 23 -12.25 32.90 -14.50
N GLY A 24 -11.75 33.66 -15.47
CA GLY A 24 -11.06 34.94 -15.23
C GLY A 24 -9.64 34.81 -14.68
N ALA A 25 -8.99 33.65 -14.84
CA ALA A 25 -7.60 33.42 -14.47
C ALA A 25 -6.66 33.63 -15.68
N ALA A 26 -5.48 34.16 -15.46
CA ALA A 26 -4.48 34.34 -16.52
C ALA A 26 -3.62 33.11 -16.71
N THR A 27 -3.32 32.38 -15.64
CA THR A 27 -2.47 31.18 -15.63
C THR A 27 -3.04 30.12 -14.72
N ILE A 28 -2.57 28.86 -14.87
CA ILE A 28 -2.90 27.79 -13.95
C ILE A 28 -2.39 28.08 -12.54
N ASP A 29 -1.26 28.77 -12.43
CA ASP A 29 -0.67 29.11 -11.13
C ASP A 29 -1.55 30.06 -10.31
N ASP A 30 -2.37 30.91 -10.95
CA ASP A 30 -3.32 31.76 -10.28
C ASP A 30 -4.41 31.02 -9.51
N LEU A 31 -4.67 29.74 -9.90
CA LEU A 31 -5.63 28.87 -9.22
C LEU A 31 -5.13 28.39 -7.84
N PHE A 32 -3.88 28.63 -7.54
CA PHE A 32 -3.23 28.26 -6.28
C PHE A 32 -2.89 29.44 -5.40
N ASP A 33 -3.47 30.60 -5.67
CA ASP A 33 -3.18 31.86 -4.92
C ASP A 33 -3.53 31.75 -3.43
N GLU A 34 -4.41 30.84 -3.06
CA GLU A 34 -4.72 30.53 -1.65
C GLU A 34 -3.52 29.94 -0.89
N ILE A 35 -2.54 29.35 -1.60
CA ILE A 35 -1.35 28.79 -0.98
C ILE A 35 -0.31 29.89 -0.81
N PRO A 36 0.08 30.24 0.43
CA PRO A 36 1.13 31.21 0.67
C PRO A 36 2.41 30.90 -0.10
N ALA A 37 3.06 31.90 -0.68
CA ALA A 37 4.28 31.72 -1.47
C ALA A 37 5.39 30.96 -0.71
N SER A 38 5.47 31.13 0.61
CA SER A 38 6.42 30.44 1.50
C SER A 38 6.18 28.93 1.62
N LEU A 39 4.98 28.47 1.28
CA LEU A 39 4.61 27.05 1.32
C LEU A 39 4.59 26.41 -0.07
N ARG A 40 4.79 27.18 -1.12
CA ARG A 40 4.87 26.66 -2.49
C ARG A 40 6.23 26.00 -2.71
N SER A 41 6.23 24.74 -3.07
CA SER A 41 7.44 24.01 -3.45
C SER A 41 7.90 24.43 -4.84
N GLY A 42 9.19 24.70 -5.00
CA GLY A 42 9.83 25.02 -6.29
C GLY A 42 9.95 23.82 -7.26
N GLY A 43 9.30 22.71 -6.94
CA GLY A 43 9.35 21.46 -7.70
C GLY A 43 10.18 20.37 -7.01
N LEU A 44 10.23 19.22 -7.64
CA LEU A 44 10.91 18.02 -7.11
C LEU A 44 12.33 17.90 -7.71
N SER A 45 13.16 18.92 -7.50
CA SER A 45 14.50 18.99 -8.11
C SER A 45 15.45 17.82 -7.76
N GLY A 46 15.20 17.14 -6.64
CA GLY A 46 15.96 15.97 -6.22
C GLY A 46 15.43 14.63 -6.79
N ILE A 47 14.33 14.65 -7.55
CA ILE A 47 13.74 13.46 -8.14
C ILE A 47 14.01 13.48 -9.65
N PRO A 48 14.60 12.41 -10.21
CA PRO A 48 14.80 12.31 -11.65
C PRO A 48 13.47 12.38 -12.42
N PRO A 49 13.47 12.83 -13.68
CA PRO A 49 12.28 12.78 -14.51
C PRO A 49 11.79 11.34 -14.71
N GLY A 50 10.50 11.18 -14.95
CA GLY A 50 9.93 9.88 -15.27
C GLY A 50 10.57 9.25 -16.51
N VAL A 51 10.69 7.95 -16.50
CA VAL A 51 11.21 7.13 -17.60
C VAL A 51 10.12 6.21 -18.13
N ASN A 52 10.31 5.64 -19.32
CA ASN A 52 9.37 4.66 -19.86
C ASN A 52 9.52 3.28 -19.16
N GLU A 53 8.56 2.40 -19.41
CA GLU A 53 8.50 1.08 -18.77
C GLU A 53 9.76 0.24 -19.03
N MET A 54 10.27 0.25 -20.26
CA MET A 54 11.47 -0.51 -20.61
C MET A 54 12.70 -0.02 -19.85
N GLU A 55 12.85 1.29 -19.72
CA GLU A 55 13.98 1.91 -19.01
C GLU A 55 13.90 1.63 -17.50
N ILE A 56 12.72 1.78 -16.88
CA ILE A 56 12.58 1.51 -15.45
C ILE A 56 12.77 0.02 -15.16
N THR A 57 12.26 -0.87 -16.01
CA THR A 57 12.44 -2.31 -15.85
C THR A 57 13.90 -2.67 -15.88
N ARG A 58 14.64 -2.14 -16.85
CA ARG A 58 16.10 -2.37 -16.94
C ARG A 58 16.83 -1.84 -15.70
N LEU A 59 16.54 -0.61 -15.30
CA LEU A 59 17.14 0.00 -14.11
C LEU A 59 16.89 -0.81 -12.85
N MET A 60 15.66 -1.30 -12.66
CA MET A 60 15.33 -2.10 -11.48
C MET A 60 15.99 -3.47 -11.48
N HIS A 61 16.12 -4.13 -12.64
CA HIS A 61 16.87 -5.37 -12.75
C HIS A 61 18.36 -5.16 -12.44
N GLU A 62 18.98 -4.13 -13.00
CA GLU A 62 20.37 -3.80 -12.70
C GLU A 62 20.63 -3.54 -11.22
N ARG A 63 19.67 -2.88 -10.54
CA ARG A 63 19.74 -2.65 -9.08
C ARG A 63 19.58 -3.96 -8.29
N ALA A 64 18.64 -4.80 -8.68
CA ALA A 64 18.40 -6.08 -8.03
C ALA A 64 19.61 -7.03 -8.18
N GLU A 65 20.29 -7.01 -9.33
CA GLU A 65 21.50 -7.80 -9.55
C GLU A 65 22.67 -7.38 -8.63
N ARG A 66 22.74 -6.09 -8.25
CA ARG A 66 23.77 -5.60 -7.32
C ARG A 66 23.62 -6.17 -5.92
N ASP A 67 22.39 -6.50 -5.49
CA ASP A 67 22.15 -7.10 -4.19
C ASP A 67 22.66 -8.55 -4.10
N GLY A 68 22.84 -9.21 -5.26
CA GLY A 68 23.35 -10.58 -5.34
C GLY A 68 22.36 -11.63 -4.81
N ARG A 69 22.80 -12.87 -4.85
CA ARG A 69 22.07 -14.01 -4.29
C ARG A 69 22.95 -14.69 -3.23
N TRP A 70 22.80 -14.26 -2.01
CA TRP A 70 23.60 -14.74 -0.90
C TRP A 70 22.82 -15.71 -0.02
N LEU A 71 23.52 -16.64 0.61
CA LEU A 71 22.93 -17.43 1.69
C LEU A 71 22.62 -16.48 2.85
N ASN A 72 21.37 -16.45 3.28
CA ASN A 72 20.91 -15.53 4.30
C ASN A 72 20.83 -16.18 5.67
N PHE A 73 21.63 -15.69 6.61
CA PHE A 73 21.66 -16.12 8.01
C PHE A 73 21.28 -14.98 8.98
N ILE A 74 20.64 -13.94 8.49
CA ILE A 74 20.24 -12.79 9.33
C ILE A 74 19.25 -13.20 10.41
N GLY A 75 18.39 -14.19 10.16
CA GLY A 75 17.31 -14.54 11.07
C GLY A 75 16.17 -13.50 11.04
N ALA A 76 15.65 -13.14 12.21
CA ALA A 76 14.60 -12.12 12.37
C ALA A 76 13.34 -12.36 11.53
N GLY A 77 13.01 -13.60 11.22
CA GLY A 77 11.84 -13.97 10.40
C GLY A 77 12.07 -13.93 8.88
N ALA A 78 13.27 -13.57 8.43
CA ALA A 78 13.63 -13.52 7.00
C ALA A 78 14.11 -14.87 6.50
N TYR A 79 13.21 -15.83 6.37
CA TYR A 79 13.48 -17.18 5.90
C TYR A 79 12.96 -17.38 4.48
N GLU A 80 13.67 -18.18 3.69
CA GLU A 80 13.20 -18.55 2.36
C GLU A 80 11.97 -19.47 2.44
N HIS A 81 10.96 -19.12 1.65
CA HIS A 81 9.76 -19.93 1.46
C HIS A 81 9.53 -20.18 -0.02
N HIS A 82 9.19 -21.42 -0.36
CA HIS A 82 8.70 -21.69 -1.71
C HIS A 82 7.31 -21.09 -1.89
N ILE A 83 7.15 -20.21 -2.89
CA ILE A 83 5.86 -19.64 -3.27
C ILE A 83 5.41 -20.36 -4.55
N PRO A 84 4.40 -21.26 -4.48
CA PRO A 84 3.89 -21.95 -5.67
C PRO A 84 3.38 -20.95 -6.73
N ALA A 85 3.57 -21.30 -8.01
CA ALA A 85 3.10 -20.45 -9.11
C ALA A 85 1.58 -20.21 -9.05
N ALA A 86 0.81 -21.16 -8.50
CA ALA A 86 -0.63 -21.01 -8.31
C ALA A 86 -1.02 -19.81 -7.44
N VAL A 87 -0.16 -19.39 -6.49
CA VAL A 87 -0.43 -18.20 -5.64
C VAL A 87 -0.56 -16.96 -6.50
N TRP A 88 0.37 -16.74 -7.43
CA TRP A 88 0.31 -15.58 -8.33
C TRP A 88 -0.83 -15.68 -9.32
N GLN A 89 -1.09 -16.86 -9.86
CA GLN A 89 -2.19 -17.10 -10.78
C GLN A 89 -3.56 -16.78 -10.15
N ILE A 90 -3.73 -17.10 -8.89
CA ILE A 90 -4.97 -16.84 -8.15
C ILE A 90 -5.03 -15.38 -7.69
N ALA A 91 -3.97 -14.88 -7.05
CA ALA A 91 -3.95 -13.53 -6.46
C ALA A 91 -4.07 -12.40 -7.49
N THR A 92 -3.63 -12.64 -8.73
CA THR A 92 -3.71 -11.66 -9.82
C THR A 92 -5.00 -11.75 -10.64
N ARG A 93 -5.97 -12.55 -10.23
CA ARG A 93 -7.27 -12.62 -10.92
C ARG A 93 -8.07 -11.34 -10.67
N GLY A 94 -8.76 -10.87 -11.71
CA GLY A 94 -9.56 -9.66 -11.67
C GLY A 94 -10.62 -9.67 -10.56
N GLU A 95 -11.17 -10.84 -10.24
CA GLU A 95 -12.18 -11.04 -9.20
C GLU A 95 -11.69 -10.63 -7.80
N PHE A 96 -10.36 -10.65 -7.56
CA PHE A 96 -9.79 -10.24 -6.29
C PHE A 96 -9.32 -8.79 -6.29
N TYR A 97 -8.52 -8.37 -7.26
CA TYR A 97 -7.94 -7.03 -7.23
C TYR A 97 -8.90 -5.91 -7.64
N THR A 98 -10.06 -6.22 -8.24
CA THR A 98 -11.13 -5.24 -8.49
C THR A 98 -12.06 -5.05 -7.31
N SER A 99 -11.90 -5.84 -6.24
CA SER A 99 -12.67 -5.70 -5.02
C SER A 99 -12.37 -4.37 -4.34
N TYR A 100 -13.44 -3.65 -4.00
CA TYR A 100 -13.38 -2.54 -3.07
C TYR A 100 -13.70 -3.06 -1.65
N THR A 101 -14.32 -2.29 -0.80
CA THR A 101 -14.76 -2.82 0.50
C THR A 101 -15.94 -3.77 0.30
N PRO A 102 -15.83 -5.06 0.65
CA PRO A 102 -16.83 -6.08 0.31
C PRO A 102 -18.02 -6.08 1.28
N TYR A 103 -18.81 -5.04 1.27
CA TYR A 103 -20.02 -4.95 2.10
C TYR A 103 -21.22 -5.69 1.52
N GLN A 104 -21.24 -5.89 0.21
CA GLN A 104 -22.37 -6.49 -0.52
C GLN A 104 -21.84 -7.25 -1.75
N ALA A 105 -22.75 -7.98 -2.42
CA ALA A 105 -22.42 -8.65 -3.68
C ALA A 105 -22.22 -7.62 -4.79
N GLU A 106 -21.07 -7.66 -5.44
CA GLU A 106 -20.66 -6.81 -6.55
C GLU A 106 -19.94 -7.64 -7.61
N ALA A 107 -19.19 -7.02 -8.52
CA ALA A 107 -18.40 -7.74 -9.53
C ALA A 107 -17.39 -8.75 -8.91
N SER A 108 -16.90 -8.45 -7.71
CA SER A 108 -16.02 -9.31 -6.90
C SER A 108 -16.80 -10.11 -5.84
N GLN A 109 -18.04 -10.44 -6.11
CA GLN A 109 -18.84 -11.28 -5.20
C GLN A 109 -18.10 -12.61 -4.91
N GLY A 110 -18.23 -13.10 -3.70
CA GLY A 110 -17.45 -14.26 -3.22
C GLY A 110 -16.23 -13.87 -2.38
N THR A 111 -15.77 -12.61 -2.43
CA THR A 111 -14.70 -12.13 -1.54
C THR A 111 -15.09 -12.25 -0.07
N LEU A 112 -16.33 -11.98 0.31
CA LEU A 112 -16.82 -12.19 1.67
C LEU A 112 -16.72 -13.65 2.09
N GLN A 113 -17.08 -14.59 1.23
CA GLN A 113 -16.93 -16.02 1.51
C GLN A 113 -15.47 -16.41 1.73
N VAL A 114 -14.56 -15.92 0.90
CA VAL A 114 -13.11 -16.15 1.06
C VAL A 114 -12.61 -15.64 2.42
N LEU A 115 -13.08 -14.47 2.86
CA LEU A 115 -12.75 -13.93 4.18
C LEU A 115 -13.26 -14.83 5.31
N TYR A 116 -14.50 -15.32 5.24
CA TYR A 116 -15.03 -16.25 6.25
C TYR A 116 -14.29 -17.59 6.24
N GLU A 117 -13.98 -18.12 5.08
CA GLU A 117 -13.17 -19.34 4.94
C GLU A 117 -11.78 -19.15 5.55
N TYR A 118 -11.11 -18.03 5.29
CA TYR A 118 -9.84 -17.68 5.91
C TYR A 118 -9.95 -17.68 7.44
N GLN A 119 -10.94 -17.00 7.99
CA GLN A 119 -11.16 -16.94 9.44
C GLN A 119 -11.38 -18.35 10.03
N SER A 120 -12.17 -19.17 9.35
CA SER A 120 -12.42 -20.56 9.77
C SER A 120 -11.16 -21.42 9.71
N MET A 121 -10.36 -21.29 8.65
CA MET A 121 -9.10 -22.00 8.54
C MET A 121 -8.10 -21.59 9.62
N MET A 122 -8.00 -20.28 9.91
CA MET A 122 -7.08 -19.77 10.93
C MET A 122 -7.49 -20.22 12.33
N THR A 123 -8.77 -20.21 12.67
CA THR A 123 -9.25 -20.74 13.97
C THR A 123 -8.98 -22.25 14.09
N SER A 124 -9.21 -23.00 13.02
CA SER A 124 -8.92 -24.45 13.00
C SER A 124 -7.41 -24.74 13.15
N LEU A 125 -6.56 -23.95 12.49
CA LEU A 125 -5.10 -24.13 12.52
C LEU A 125 -4.50 -23.74 13.88
N THR A 126 -4.99 -22.68 14.48
CA THR A 126 -4.43 -22.11 15.73
C THR A 126 -5.10 -22.65 16.99
N GLY A 127 -6.27 -23.27 16.87
CA GLY A 127 -7.08 -23.71 18.02
C GLY A 127 -7.73 -22.55 18.79
N LEU A 128 -7.76 -21.36 18.23
CA LEU A 128 -8.43 -20.19 18.82
C LEU A 128 -9.91 -20.16 18.44
N ASP A 129 -10.73 -19.56 19.28
CA ASP A 129 -12.19 -19.52 19.07
C ASP A 129 -12.60 -18.54 17.96
N VAL A 130 -11.80 -17.48 17.75
CA VAL A 130 -12.12 -16.39 16.82
C VAL A 130 -10.85 -15.92 16.10
N SER A 131 -11.01 -15.59 14.83
CA SER A 131 -10.04 -14.84 14.03
C SER A 131 -10.72 -13.64 13.39
N ASN A 132 -10.03 -12.48 13.33
CA ASN A 132 -10.48 -11.39 12.46
C ASN A 132 -10.15 -11.71 11.00
N ALA A 133 -10.64 -10.89 10.07
CA ALA A 133 -10.38 -11.09 8.65
C ALA A 133 -8.91 -10.84 8.30
N SER A 134 -8.42 -9.65 8.58
CA SER A 134 -7.00 -9.28 8.39
C SER A 134 -6.72 -7.89 8.96
N LEU A 135 -5.43 -7.62 9.18
CA LEU A 135 -4.87 -6.31 9.42
C LEU A 135 -3.72 -6.08 8.42
N TYR A 136 -3.25 -4.85 8.27
CA TYR A 136 -2.26 -4.51 7.23
C TYR A 136 -0.97 -5.29 7.37
N ASP A 137 -0.47 -5.42 8.61
CA ASP A 137 0.74 -6.18 8.92
C ASP A 137 0.72 -6.71 10.37
N GLY A 138 1.69 -7.57 10.70
CA GLY A 138 1.76 -8.17 12.03
C GLY A 138 2.06 -7.17 13.15
N ALA A 139 2.81 -6.11 12.88
CA ALA A 139 3.11 -5.09 13.88
C ALA A 139 1.86 -4.29 14.25
N SER A 140 1.11 -3.82 13.25
CA SER A 140 -0.19 -3.15 13.44
C SER A 140 -1.21 -4.09 14.11
N ALA A 141 -1.22 -5.37 13.74
CA ALA A 141 -2.09 -6.36 14.37
C ALA A 141 -1.79 -6.52 15.86
N LEU A 142 -0.51 -6.54 16.23
CA LEU A 142 -0.09 -6.60 17.64
C LEU A 142 -0.51 -5.34 18.40
N ALA A 143 -0.31 -4.16 17.83
CA ALA A 143 -0.72 -2.89 18.43
C ALA A 143 -2.23 -2.83 18.65
N GLU A 144 -3.03 -3.21 17.66
CA GLU A 144 -4.50 -3.26 17.76
C GLU A 144 -4.97 -4.30 18.80
N ALA A 145 -4.30 -5.45 18.88
CA ALA A 145 -4.59 -6.44 19.91
C ALA A 145 -4.33 -5.90 21.33
N VAL A 146 -3.23 -5.17 21.51
CA VAL A 146 -2.92 -4.49 22.79
C VAL A 146 -3.99 -3.46 23.12
N LEU A 147 -4.36 -2.61 22.18
CA LEU A 147 -5.41 -1.60 22.37
C LEU A 147 -6.75 -2.24 22.71
N MET A 148 -7.12 -3.32 22.05
CA MET A 148 -8.33 -4.08 22.32
C MET A 148 -8.30 -4.68 23.74
N ALA A 149 -7.19 -5.31 24.12
CA ALA A 149 -7.03 -5.90 25.44
C ALA A 149 -7.13 -4.85 26.55
N VAL A 150 -6.52 -3.69 26.39
CA VAL A 150 -6.58 -2.57 27.36
C VAL A 150 -8.00 -2.00 27.46
N ARG A 151 -8.74 -1.93 26.36
CA ARG A 151 -10.14 -1.47 26.38
C ARG A 151 -11.08 -2.48 27.04
N ALA A 152 -10.85 -3.76 26.80
CA ALA A 152 -11.66 -4.83 27.38
C ALA A 152 -11.38 -5.06 28.87
N HIS A 153 -10.14 -4.90 29.32
CA HIS A 153 -9.73 -5.17 30.69
C HIS A 153 -9.69 -3.91 31.54
N LYS A 154 -10.78 -3.65 32.25
CA LYS A 154 -11.00 -2.39 32.99
C LYS A 154 -10.09 -2.18 34.21
N SER A 155 -9.48 -3.23 34.75
CA SER A 155 -8.72 -3.19 36.01
C SER A 155 -7.20 -3.00 35.83
N SER A 156 -6.66 -3.22 34.63
CA SER A 156 -5.23 -3.09 34.35
C SER A 156 -4.94 -2.64 32.95
N ARG A 157 -3.94 -1.80 32.80
CA ARG A 157 -3.36 -1.42 31.51
C ARG A 157 -1.99 -2.08 31.25
N ARG A 158 -1.63 -3.03 32.10
CA ARG A 158 -0.34 -3.71 31.98
C ARG A 158 -0.42 -4.80 30.94
N VAL A 159 0.47 -4.77 29.97
CA VAL A 159 0.65 -5.77 28.92
C VAL A 159 2.01 -6.43 29.09
N LEU A 160 2.04 -7.76 29.02
CA LEU A 160 3.29 -8.52 29.05
C LEU A 160 3.71 -8.80 27.60
N MET A 161 4.86 -8.27 27.21
CA MET A 161 5.42 -8.44 25.88
C MET A 161 6.71 -9.26 25.96
N PRO A 162 6.76 -10.47 25.38
CA PRO A 162 7.98 -11.27 25.36
C PRO A 162 9.11 -10.56 24.59
N ALA A 163 10.32 -10.62 25.13
CA ALA A 163 11.49 -10.04 24.47
C ALA A 163 11.82 -10.70 23.12
N THR A 164 11.31 -11.91 22.89
CA THR A 164 11.46 -12.68 21.65
C THR A 164 10.57 -12.19 20.50
N VAL A 165 9.60 -11.30 20.77
CA VAL A 165 8.83 -10.64 19.71
C VAL A 165 9.77 -9.76 18.91
N HIS A 166 9.62 -9.79 17.59
CA HIS A 166 10.47 -9.05 16.65
C HIS A 166 10.62 -7.57 17.08
N PRO A 167 11.84 -7.01 17.12
CA PRO A 167 12.06 -5.65 17.62
C PRO A 167 11.19 -4.59 16.93
N ARG A 168 11.01 -4.68 15.62
CA ARG A 168 10.15 -3.74 14.87
C ARG A 168 8.69 -3.81 15.29
N TYR A 169 8.18 -5.00 15.60
CA TYR A 169 6.81 -5.17 16.10
C TYR A 169 6.60 -4.52 17.45
N ARG A 170 7.65 -4.53 18.28
CA ARG A 170 7.62 -3.87 19.59
C ARG A 170 7.78 -2.35 19.54
N GLN A 171 8.26 -1.82 18.42
CA GLN A 171 8.41 -0.38 18.19
C GLN A 171 7.12 0.31 17.78
N VAL A 172 6.23 -0.40 17.09
CA VAL A 172 4.89 0.10 16.72
C VAL A 172 3.97 0.15 17.93
#